data_562654925066960c6450f80bec29ae60
#
_entry.id   562654925066960c6450f80bec29ae60
#
_cell.length_a   1.000
_cell.length_b   1.000
_cell.length_c   1.000
_cell.angle_alpha   90.00
_cell.angle_beta   90.00
_cell.angle_gamma   90.00
#
_symmetry.space_group_name_H-M   'P 1'
#
loop_
_entity.id
_entity.type
_entity.pdbx_description
1 polymer ?
#
loop_
_entity_poly.entity_id
_entity_poly.type
_entity_poly.pdbx_seq_one_letter_code
_entity_poly.pdbx_strand_id
1 'polypeptide(L)'
;MAAFPLLSFAQEVHYTNRSDIPKQYTWSIEDIYNSDTDWESDFKKLENSLSKVENYKGNLKSEESILEILKLKDEIFRLNDKIYVYASLKRDEDISNPKYSAMADRAEGLNTKTIAAFSFVEPELLSLPEETLKSYINNPKFKDYDFYLKNLLRTKKHSLSSEGERILALASDIASVPENIASTYRNVDRKTEDIILDNGKKVKVTPAMYSKLLDNPNREIRKKAFESEFKSFEKNIHTLAATLAGEVKTNIFFAKARNYNSALEASLDSDNIKPEVYNNIIKAVNNNLEPLHKYVSFRKKVLGIKDKVRYYDMYVPLVKQVKNEYISYEKAQEMVKQALGALGENYIKDLDKAFKERWVDVYENDNKRSGAYSWGSYDTHPYVLLNYNGTLDSVSTLAHELGHALNSYYSNRTQPYSKAQYPIFTAEVASTTNEALMIDYLIKNAKTKEEKMYLINSYLEQIRGSIYTQIMYAEFEKAIHEAAEKGIALNSKFLNETWGNLMKKYYGNDFEVDELAKIWWSRIPHFYYNFYVYKYATGLSSGIILSEKMSNNEKGAREAYLEFLSAGGNDYPIELLKKAGVDLSTTEPIEKALQKFDSLLSELEKLMNE
;
A
#
# COMPACT_ATOMS: atom_id res chain seq x y z
N MET A 1 -21.47 54.41 1.79
CA MET A 1 -20.42 53.58 2.38
C MET A 1 -20.39 52.27 1.60
N ALA A 2 -19.42 52.13 0.69
CA ALA A 2 -19.28 50.95 -0.13
C ALA A 2 -18.52 49.88 0.68
N ALA A 3 -19.16 48.73 0.91
CA ALA A 3 -18.50 47.57 1.49
C ALA A 3 -17.59 46.92 0.44
N PHE A 4 -16.29 46.95 0.66
CA PHE A 4 -15.32 46.17 -0.08
C PHE A 4 -15.53 44.70 0.26
N PRO A 5 -15.58 43.78 -0.72
CA PRO A 5 -15.52 42.37 -0.42
C PRO A 5 -14.10 42.05 0.04
N LEU A 6 -13.96 41.54 1.25
CA LEU A 6 -12.75 40.89 1.74
C LEU A 6 -12.46 39.70 0.82
N LEU A 7 -11.45 39.85 -0.02
CA LEU A 7 -10.78 38.74 -0.68
C LEU A 7 -10.19 37.85 0.44
N SER A 8 -10.90 36.82 0.84
CA SER A 8 -10.33 35.75 1.65
C SER A 8 -9.33 35.01 0.76
N PHE A 9 -8.05 35.28 0.92
CA PHE A 9 -7.02 34.36 0.50
C PHE A 9 -7.32 33.03 1.21
N ALA A 10 -7.47 31.97 0.45
CA ALA A 10 -7.63 30.63 0.97
C ALA A 10 -6.42 30.36 1.88
N GLN A 11 -6.65 30.41 3.18
CA GLN A 11 -5.62 30.24 4.18
C GLN A 11 -5.48 28.73 4.40
N GLU A 12 -4.30 28.20 4.13
CA GLU A 12 -3.93 26.83 4.51
C GLU A 12 -4.27 26.66 6.00
N VAL A 13 -5.16 25.73 6.34
CA VAL A 13 -5.63 25.56 7.71
C VAL A 13 -4.60 24.70 8.44
N HIS A 14 -3.78 25.33 9.25
CA HIS A 14 -2.84 24.68 10.15
C HIS A 14 -3.12 25.13 11.59
N TYR A 15 -3.11 24.21 12.52
CA TYR A 15 -3.32 24.47 13.93
C TYR A 15 -2.02 24.23 14.71
N THR A 16 -1.64 25.17 15.58
CA THR A 16 -0.50 24.97 16.47
C THR A 16 -0.83 23.98 17.56
N ASN A 17 -2.02 24.10 18.19
CA ASN A 17 -2.42 23.19 19.25
C ASN A 17 -3.62 22.34 18.77
N ARG A 18 -3.60 21.06 19.10
CA ARG A 18 -4.72 20.17 18.82
C ARG A 18 -6.04 20.64 19.44
N SER A 19 -5.99 21.26 20.62
CA SER A 19 -7.16 21.82 21.32
C SER A 19 -7.87 22.94 20.53
N ASP A 20 -7.18 23.55 19.57
CA ASP A 20 -7.72 24.65 18.76
C ASP A 20 -8.54 24.12 17.57
N ILE A 21 -8.42 22.82 17.25
CA ILE A 21 -9.20 22.17 16.19
C ILE A 21 -10.64 22.00 16.68
N PRO A 22 -11.65 22.53 15.93
CA PRO A 22 -13.05 22.30 16.28
C PRO A 22 -13.38 20.81 16.33
N LYS A 23 -14.14 20.40 17.36
CA LYS A 23 -14.43 18.98 17.65
C LYS A 23 -14.98 18.21 16.44
N GLN A 24 -15.73 18.86 15.57
CA GLN A 24 -16.29 18.25 14.37
C GLN A 24 -15.24 17.78 13.34
N TYR A 25 -14.01 18.24 13.43
CA TYR A 25 -12.89 17.87 12.57
C TYR A 25 -11.87 16.94 13.25
N THR A 26 -12.20 16.43 14.43
CA THR A 26 -11.42 15.42 15.15
C THR A 26 -12.19 14.11 15.20
N TRP A 27 -11.51 13.00 15.14
CA TRP A 27 -12.15 11.68 15.27
C TRP A 27 -12.76 11.44 16.65
N SER A 28 -13.78 10.55 16.72
CA SER A 28 -14.47 10.20 17.97
C SER A 28 -13.78 9.03 18.67
N ILE A 29 -12.56 9.26 19.15
CA ILE A 29 -11.79 8.22 19.83
C ILE A 29 -12.45 7.74 21.14
N GLU A 30 -13.33 8.54 21.69
CA GLU A 30 -14.19 8.19 22.83
C GLU A 30 -15.09 6.99 22.58
N ASP A 31 -15.33 6.61 21.31
CA ASP A 31 -16.10 5.41 20.96
C ASP A 31 -15.30 4.10 21.17
N ILE A 32 -13.99 4.19 21.35
CA ILE A 32 -13.16 3.03 21.78
C ILE A 32 -13.15 2.93 23.29
N TYR A 33 -12.73 4.00 23.97
CA TYR A 33 -12.75 4.14 25.43
C TYR A 33 -13.14 5.57 25.83
N ASN A 34 -14.09 5.69 26.78
CA ASN A 34 -14.53 7.00 27.28
C ASN A 34 -13.40 7.74 28.03
N SER A 35 -12.43 7.00 28.57
CA SER A 35 -11.31 7.56 29.33
C SER A 35 -10.08 6.66 29.30
N ASP A 36 -8.91 7.27 29.59
CA ASP A 36 -7.66 6.52 29.79
C ASP A 36 -7.75 5.57 30.98
N THR A 37 -8.65 5.80 31.92
CA THR A 37 -8.89 4.91 33.06
C THR A 37 -9.59 3.61 32.60
N ASP A 38 -10.54 3.72 31.67
CA ASP A 38 -11.22 2.54 31.10
C ASP A 38 -10.24 1.70 30.29
N TRP A 39 -9.37 2.36 29.53
CA TRP A 39 -8.28 1.71 28.82
C TRP A 39 -7.31 0.97 29.78
N GLU A 40 -6.91 1.60 30.87
CA GLU A 40 -6.01 0.98 31.88
C GLU A 40 -6.67 -0.23 32.56
N SER A 41 -7.98 -0.20 32.76
CA SER A 41 -8.74 -1.33 33.29
C SER A 41 -8.69 -2.53 32.33
N ASP A 42 -8.94 -2.30 31.04
CA ASP A 42 -8.91 -3.34 30.02
C ASP A 42 -7.48 -3.83 29.76
N PHE A 43 -6.47 -2.96 29.82
CA PHE A 43 -5.05 -3.33 29.74
C PHE A 43 -4.69 -4.37 30.82
N LYS A 44 -5.03 -4.10 32.09
CA LYS A 44 -4.79 -5.04 33.21
C LYS A 44 -5.59 -6.33 33.09
N LYS A 45 -6.84 -6.23 32.63
CA LYS A 45 -7.70 -7.39 32.37
C LYS A 45 -7.07 -8.32 31.33
N LEU A 46 -6.58 -7.77 30.23
CA LEU A 46 -5.91 -8.54 29.18
C LEU A 46 -4.62 -9.19 29.71
N GLU A 47 -3.75 -8.42 30.37
CA GLU A 47 -2.49 -8.93 30.92
C GLU A 47 -2.73 -10.13 31.87
N ASN A 48 -3.73 -10.03 32.75
CA ASN A 48 -4.11 -11.13 33.66
C ASN A 48 -4.73 -12.32 32.91
N SER A 49 -5.37 -12.10 31.77
CA SER A 49 -6.04 -13.17 31.01
C SER A 49 -5.06 -14.07 30.26
N LEU A 50 -3.83 -13.60 29.99
CA LEU A 50 -2.84 -14.38 29.25
C LEU A 50 -2.42 -15.67 30.00
N SER A 51 -2.47 -15.67 31.32
CA SER A 51 -2.18 -16.88 32.12
C SER A 51 -3.17 -18.03 31.87
N LYS A 52 -4.39 -17.73 31.43
CA LYS A 52 -5.39 -18.76 31.11
C LYS A 52 -5.01 -19.54 29.84
N VAL A 53 -4.30 -18.87 28.90
CA VAL A 53 -3.88 -19.46 27.62
C VAL A 53 -2.88 -20.60 27.84
N GLU A 54 -2.01 -20.47 28.83
CA GLU A 54 -0.99 -21.47 29.17
C GLU A 54 -1.59 -22.84 29.53
N ASN A 55 -2.82 -22.88 30.07
CA ASN A 55 -3.49 -24.13 30.44
C ASN A 55 -3.82 -25.03 29.24
N TYR A 56 -3.86 -24.48 28.05
CA TYR A 56 -4.14 -25.21 26.81
C TYR A 56 -2.88 -25.78 26.15
N LYS A 57 -1.70 -25.29 26.51
CA LYS A 57 -0.43 -25.72 25.91
C LYS A 57 -0.17 -27.22 26.19
N GLY A 58 0.05 -27.98 25.12
CA GLY A 58 0.20 -29.45 25.15
C GLY A 58 -1.13 -30.21 25.26
N ASN A 59 -2.26 -29.53 25.30
CA ASN A 59 -3.58 -30.09 25.54
C ASN A 59 -4.59 -29.96 24.40
N LEU A 60 -4.17 -29.53 23.21
CA LEU A 60 -5.06 -29.36 22.04
C LEU A 60 -5.30 -30.72 21.33
N LYS A 61 -5.91 -31.67 22.07
CA LYS A 61 -6.11 -33.06 21.61
C LYS A 61 -7.57 -33.42 21.32
N SER A 62 -8.53 -32.62 21.79
CA SER A 62 -9.96 -32.86 21.60
C SER A 62 -10.61 -31.74 20.80
N GLU A 63 -11.73 -32.04 20.15
CA GLU A 63 -12.58 -31.06 19.46
C GLU A 63 -12.91 -29.87 20.38
N GLU A 64 -13.27 -30.16 21.64
CA GLU A 64 -13.67 -29.17 22.62
C GLU A 64 -12.53 -28.21 22.98
N SER A 65 -11.35 -28.75 23.35
CA SER A 65 -10.18 -27.93 23.73
C SER A 65 -9.69 -27.06 22.58
N ILE A 66 -9.79 -27.54 21.33
CA ILE A 66 -9.43 -26.77 20.13
C ILE A 66 -10.43 -25.64 19.89
N LEU A 67 -11.72 -25.93 19.97
CA LEU A 67 -12.74 -24.91 19.78
C LEU A 67 -12.69 -23.83 20.88
N GLU A 68 -12.43 -24.23 22.12
CA GLU A 68 -12.26 -23.30 23.25
C GLU A 68 -11.06 -22.37 23.08
N ILE A 69 -9.88 -22.88 22.69
CA ILE A 69 -8.70 -22.04 22.50
C ILE A 69 -8.88 -21.08 21.31
N LEU A 70 -9.53 -21.48 20.24
CA LEU A 70 -9.83 -20.60 19.10
C LEU A 70 -10.77 -19.47 19.50
N LYS A 71 -11.83 -19.75 20.26
CA LYS A 71 -12.73 -18.73 20.82
C LYS A 71 -12.03 -17.80 21.80
N LEU A 72 -11.19 -18.37 22.69
CA LEU A 72 -10.40 -17.58 23.62
C LEU A 72 -9.40 -16.67 22.89
N LYS A 73 -8.81 -17.17 21.80
CA LYS A 73 -7.96 -16.36 20.92
C LYS A 73 -8.71 -15.16 20.37
N ASP A 74 -9.89 -15.36 19.80
CA ASP A 74 -10.72 -14.26 19.27
C ASP A 74 -11.06 -13.24 20.37
N GLU A 75 -11.49 -13.68 21.55
CA GLU A 75 -11.84 -12.79 22.69
C GLU A 75 -10.63 -11.93 23.10
N ILE A 76 -9.48 -12.56 23.26
CA ILE A 76 -8.25 -11.91 23.72
C ILE A 76 -7.72 -10.93 22.66
N PHE A 77 -7.67 -11.34 21.39
CA PHE A 77 -7.18 -10.47 20.33
C PHE A 77 -8.12 -9.29 20.04
N ARG A 78 -9.45 -9.48 20.13
CA ARG A 78 -10.40 -8.34 20.03
C ARG A 78 -10.15 -7.29 21.11
N LEU A 79 -9.90 -7.73 22.35
CA LEU A 79 -9.56 -6.81 23.44
C LEU A 79 -8.20 -6.15 23.21
N ASN A 80 -7.22 -6.92 22.76
CA ASN A 80 -5.89 -6.42 22.41
C ASN A 80 -5.94 -5.35 21.31
N ASP A 81 -6.72 -5.58 20.26
CA ASP A 81 -6.89 -4.63 19.17
C ASP A 81 -7.46 -3.28 19.67
N LYS A 82 -8.47 -3.31 20.53
CA LYS A 82 -9.01 -2.09 21.13
C LYS A 82 -7.98 -1.31 21.93
N ILE A 83 -7.21 -2.03 22.76
CA ILE A 83 -6.15 -1.45 23.60
C ILE A 83 -5.07 -0.82 22.72
N TYR A 84 -4.63 -1.55 21.72
CA TYR A 84 -3.54 -1.16 20.84
C TYR A 84 -3.91 0.02 19.94
N VAL A 85 -5.11 -0.05 19.31
CA VAL A 85 -5.63 1.01 18.45
C VAL A 85 -5.81 2.32 19.21
N TYR A 86 -6.49 2.31 20.36
CA TYR A 86 -6.71 3.53 21.15
C TYR A 86 -5.40 4.23 21.51
N ALA A 87 -4.44 3.48 22.07
CA ALA A 87 -3.16 4.04 22.49
C ALA A 87 -2.38 4.64 21.29
N SER A 88 -2.39 3.95 20.15
CA SER A 88 -1.72 4.39 18.94
C SER A 88 -2.37 5.64 18.34
N LEU A 89 -3.71 5.68 18.24
CA LEU A 89 -4.44 6.85 17.74
C LEU A 89 -4.20 8.07 18.64
N LYS A 90 -4.19 7.89 19.97
CA LYS A 90 -3.86 8.97 20.94
C LYS A 90 -2.45 9.50 20.77
N ARG A 91 -1.47 8.64 20.52
CA ARG A 91 -0.10 9.05 20.21
C ARG A 91 -0.02 9.81 18.89
N ASP A 92 -0.73 9.35 17.86
CA ASP A 92 -0.66 9.93 16.52
C ASP A 92 -1.33 11.32 16.42
N GLU A 93 -2.17 11.68 17.39
CA GLU A 93 -2.70 13.04 17.56
C GLU A 93 -1.60 14.08 17.90
N ASP A 94 -0.59 13.67 18.67
CA ASP A 94 0.57 14.46 19.08
C ASP A 94 1.70 13.53 19.54
N ILE A 95 2.65 13.26 18.64
CA ILE A 95 3.79 12.34 18.89
C ILE A 95 4.71 12.87 20.02
N SER A 96 4.70 14.17 20.27
CA SER A 96 5.53 14.77 21.31
C SER A 96 4.98 14.56 22.73
N ASN A 97 3.74 14.09 22.87
CA ASN A 97 3.10 13.85 24.15
C ASN A 97 3.66 12.62 24.85
N PRO A 98 4.45 12.76 25.94
CA PRO A 98 5.14 11.65 26.58
C PRO A 98 4.18 10.63 27.22
N LYS A 99 2.98 11.05 27.65
CA LYS A 99 1.96 10.17 28.23
C LYS A 99 1.46 9.18 27.18
N TYR A 100 1.07 9.67 26.00
CA TYR A 100 0.51 8.81 24.97
C TYR A 100 1.56 8.00 24.23
N SER A 101 2.80 8.49 24.12
CA SER A 101 3.93 7.69 23.65
C SER A 101 4.19 6.51 24.57
N ALA A 102 4.28 6.73 25.90
CA ALA A 102 4.45 5.65 26.86
C ALA A 102 3.26 4.67 26.88
N MET A 103 2.04 5.16 26.66
CA MET A 103 0.83 4.35 26.58
C MET A 103 0.86 3.44 25.33
N ALA A 104 1.28 3.95 24.19
CA ALA A 104 1.45 3.17 22.96
C ALA A 104 2.56 2.11 23.10
N ASP A 105 3.70 2.45 23.71
CA ASP A 105 4.79 1.49 23.98
C ASP A 105 4.33 0.35 24.90
N ARG A 106 3.52 0.65 25.91
CA ARG A 106 2.92 -0.38 26.78
C ARG A 106 1.96 -1.28 26.02
N ALA A 107 1.12 -0.72 25.16
CA ALA A 107 0.19 -1.48 24.31
C ALA A 107 0.96 -2.39 23.33
N GLU A 108 2.03 -1.91 22.70
CA GLU A 108 2.93 -2.70 21.85
C GLU A 108 3.55 -3.87 22.62
N GLY A 109 4.05 -3.62 23.83
CA GLY A 109 4.60 -4.66 24.70
C GLY A 109 3.56 -5.71 25.08
N LEU A 110 2.31 -5.31 25.33
CA LEU A 110 1.22 -6.24 25.64
C LEU A 110 0.80 -7.04 24.41
N ASN A 111 0.74 -6.39 23.23
CA ASN A 111 0.48 -7.06 21.95
C ASN A 111 1.53 -8.16 21.69
N THR A 112 2.81 -7.86 21.88
CA THR A 112 3.90 -8.84 21.74
C THR A 112 3.72 -10.03 22.71
N LYS A 113 3.38 -9.78 23.96
CA LYS A 113 3.08 -10.84 24.95
C LYS A 113 1.87 -11.68 24.52
N THR A 114 0.83 -11.04 23.98
CA THR A 114 -0.38 -11.71 23.50
C THR A 114 -0.08 -12.65 22.34
N ILE A 115 0.66 -12.18 21.34
CA ILE A 115 1.10 -13.02 20.20
C ILE A 115 1.93 -14.20 20.70
N ALA A 116 2.88 -13.97 21.59
CA ALA A 116 3.73 -15.02 22.15
C ALA A 116 2.94 -16.08 22.94
N ALA A 117 1.91 -15.67 23.69
CA ALA A 117 1.08 -16.59 24.46
C ALA A 117 0.35 -17.62 23.59
N PHE A 118 -0.06 -17.24 22.36
CA PHE A 118 -0.75 -18.14 21.42
C PHE A 118 0.17 -18.84 20.42
N SER A 119 1.49 -18.64 20.49
CA SER A 119 2.45 -19.19 19.53
C SER A 119 2.46 -20.72 19.40
N PHE A 120 2.00 -21.44 20.42
CA PHE A 120 1.92 -22.91 20.43
C PHE A 120 0.72 -23.47 19.64
N VAL A 121 -0.33 -22.65 19.40
CA VAL A 121 -1.61 -23.12 18.85
C VAL A 121 -1.45 -23.72 17.46
N GLU A 122 -0.80 -23.02 16.55
CA GLU A 122 -0.61 -23.50 15.16
C GLU A 122 0.27 -24.76 15.09
N PRO A 123 1.44 -24.82 15.76
CA PRO A 123 2.24 -26.04 15.82
C PRO A 123 1.48 -27.24 16.38
N GLU A 124 0.68 -27.06 17.43
CA GLU A 124 -0.11 -28.17 17.99
C GLU A 124 -1.22 -28.64 17.05
N LEU A 125 -1.94 -27.71 16.42
CA LEU A 125 -2.94 -28.06 15.40
C LEU A 125 -2.29 -28.79 14.21
N LEU A 126 -1.14 -28.35 13.73
CA LEU A 126 -0.39 -28.99 12.66
C LEU A 126 0.14 -30.40 13.03
N SER A 127 0.33 -30.67 14.32
CA SER A 127 0.73 -32.01 14.79
C SER A 127 -0.40 -33.04 14.71
N LEU A 128 -1.66 -32.60 14.61
CA LEU A 128 -2.80 -33.49 14.50
C LEU A 128 -2.80 -34.25 13.15
N PRO A 129 -3.41 -35.47 13.12
CA PRO A 129 -3.63 -36.15 11.86
C PRO A 129 -4.41 -35.28 10.88
N GLU A 130 -4.05 -35.34 9.60
CA GLU A 130 -4.68 -34.54 8.54
C GLU A 130 -6.20 -34.77 8.45
N GLU A 131 -6.63 -36.03 8.61
CA GLU A 131 -8.05 -36.38 8.60
C GLU A 131 -8.82 -35.76 9.78
N THR A 132 -8.17 -35.53 10.92
CA THR A 132 -8.76 -34.82 12.05
C THR A 132 -9.01 -33.37 11.70
N LEU A 133 -8.03 -32.66 11.12
CA LEU A 133 -8.19 -31.28 10.67
C LEU A 133 -9.27 -31.17 9.58
N LYS A 134 -9.31 -32.09 8.62
CA LYS A 134 -10.37 -32.15 7.60
C LYS A 134 -11.76 -32.33 8.21
N SER A 135 -11.88 -33.14 9.27
CA SER A 135 -13.15 -33.32 9.96
C SER A 135 -13.64 -32.05 10.62
N TYR A 136 -12.73 -31.24 11.20
CA TYR A 136 -13.08 -29.95 11.82
C TYR A 136 -13.46 -28.90 10.76
N ILE A 137 -12.77 -28.82 9.62
CA ILE A 137 -13.12 -27.92 8.51
C ILE A 137 -14.58 -28.12 8.06
N ASN A 138 -15.06 -29.36 8.08
CA ASN A 138 -16.44 -29.72 7.67
C ASN A 138 -17.45 -29.72 8.84
N ASN A 139 -17.00 -29.45 10.06
CA ASN A 139 -17.87 -29.46 11.25
C ASN A 139 -18.55 -28.10 11.46
N PRO A 140 -19.89 -28.02 11.52
CA PRO A 140 -20.62 -26.77 11.73
C PRO A 140 -20.18 -25.97 12.98
N LYS A 141 -19.65 -26.63 14.02
CA LYS A 141 -19.13 -25.94 15.21
C LYS A 141 -17.91 -25.06 14.92
N PHE A 142 -17.13 -25.42 13.89
CA PHE A 142 -15.94 -24.70 13.44
C PHE A 142 -16.21 -23.77 12.25
N LYS A 143 -17.46 -23.51 11.91
CA LYS A 143 -17.83 -22.67 10.74
C LYS A 143 -17.09 -21.33 10.70
N ASP A 144 -16.86 -20.72 11.85
CA ASP A 144 -16.14 -19.44 11.93
C ASP A 144 -14.63 -19.61 11.72
N TYR A 145 -14.10 -20.81 11.86
CA TYR A 145 -12.67 -21.15 11.77
C TYR A 145 -12.34 -22.06 10.57
N ASP A 146 -13.31 -22.42 9.74
CA ASP A 146 -13.13 -23.37 8.63
C ASP A 146 -12.06 -22.90 7.65
N PHE A 147 -12.06 -21.61 7.28
CA PHE A 147 -11.06 -21.06 6.37
C PHE A 147 -9.67 -21.01 7.02
N TYR A 148 -9.56 -20.63 8.29
CA TYR A 148 -8.30 -20.66 9.04
C TYR A 148 -7.72 -22.08 9.06
N LEU A 149 -8.52 -23.09 9.40
CA LEU A 149 -8.08 -24.49 9.44
C LEU A 149 -7.74 -25.03 8.03
N LYS A 150 -8.50 -24.62 7.01
CA LYS A 150 -8.22 -24.97 5.60
C LYS A 150 -6.87 -24.40 5.16
N ASN A 151 -6.58 -23.13 5.48
CA ASN A 151 -5.30 -22.50 5.14
C ASN A 151 -4.14 -23.13 5.93
N LEU A 152 -4.33 -23.43 7.19
CA LEU A 152 -3.35 -24.11 8.04
C LEU A 152 -3.01 -25.50 7.47
N LEU A 153 -4.01 -26.28 7.06
CA LEU A 153 -3.82 -27.57 6.43
C LEU A 153 -3.07 -27.45 5.10
N ARG A 154 -3.38 -26.44 4.27
CA ARG A 154 -2.71 -26.18 3.00
C ARG A 154 -1.21 -25.92 3.18
N THR A 155 -0.84 -25.14 4.20
CA THR A 155 0.56 -24.75 4.47
C THR A 155 1.34 -25.82 5.25
N LYS A 156 0.69 -26.89 5.73
CA LYS A 156 1.30 -27.96 6.54
C LYS A 156 2.55 -28.57 5.89
N LYS A 157 2.56 -28.78 4.58
CA LYS A 157 3.70 -29.32 3.83
C LYS A 157 4.95 -28.43 3.85
N HIS A 158 4.80 -27.16 4.21
CA HIS A 158 5.86 -26.16 4.33
C HIS A 158 6.21 -25.81 5.78
N SER A 159 5.56 -26.47 6.73
CA SER A 159 5.86 -26.32 8.16
C SER A 159 6.96 -27.28 8.56
N LEU A 160 7.88 -26.83 9.39
CA LEU A 160 8.99 -27.63 9.91
C LEU A 160 8.64 -28.22 11.28
N SER A 161 9.56 -29.06 11.79
CA SER A 161 9.50 -29.45 13.19
C SER A 161 9.67 -28.21 14.11
N SER A 162 9.20 -28.31 15.36
CA SER A 162 9.35 -27.22 16.34
C SER A 162 10.80 -26.73 16.47
N GLU A 163 11.78 -27.63 16.38
CA GLU A 163 13.20 -27.27 16.39
C GLU A 163 13.62 -26.55 15.11
N GLY A 164 13.12 -26.98 13.94
CA GLY A 164 13.36 -26.30 12.67
C GLY A 164 12.78 -24.89 12.66
N GLU A 165 11.55 -24.70 13.13
CA GLU A 165 10.92 -23.37 13.27
C GLU A 165 11.68 -22.47 14.24
N ARG A 166 12.16 -23.04 15.38
CA ARG A 166 13.00 -22.30 16.33
C ARG A 166 14.31 -21.82 15.69
N ILE A 167 14.96 -22.67 14.90
CA ILE A 167 16.22 -22.29 14.21
C ILE A 167 15.95 -21.20 13.19
N LEU A 168 14.88 -21.31 12.38
CA LEU A 168 14.52 -20.27 11.41
C LEU A 168 14.15 -18.95 12.08
N ALA A 169 13.46 -18.99 13.22
CA ALA A 169 13.16 -17.79 14.00
C ALA A 169 14.44 -17.07 14.48
N LEU A 170 15.44 -17.83 14.96
CA LEU A 170 16.76 -17.27 15.31
C LEU A 170 17.53 -16.74 14.09
N ALA A 171 17.38 -17.37 12.93
CA ALA A 171 18.02 -16.93 11.70
C ALA A 171 17.41 -15.62 11.16
N SER A 172 16.17 -15.29 11.53
CA SER A 172 15.47 -14.08 11.05
C SER A 172 16.18 -12.79 11.48
N ASP A 173 16.85 -12.77 12.63
CA ASP A 173 17.64 -11.63 13.08
C ASP A 173 18.85 -11.38 12.16
N ILE A 174 19.56 -12.45 11.77
CA ILE A 174 20.68 -12.37 10.83
C ILE A 174 20.18 -12.00 9.41
N ALA A 175 19.01 -12.49 9.06
CA ALA A 175 18.37 -12.29 7.76
C ALA A 175 18.04 -10.82 7.47
N SER A 176 17.80 -10.00 8.49
CA SER A 176 17.51 -8.56 8.35
C SER A 176 18.75 -7.70 8.05
N VAL A 177 19.95 -8.24 8.22
CA VAL A 177 21.21 -7.47 8.10
C VAL A 177 21.41 -6.82 6.73
N PRO A 178 21.14 -7.49 5.57
CA PRO A 178 21.31 -6.88 4.25
C PRO A 178 20.45 -5.62 4.07
N GLU A 179 19.17 -5.67 4.47
CA GLU A 179 18.27 -4.52 4.41
C GLU A 179 18.74 -3.41 5.35
N ASN A 180 19.10 -3.74 6.59
CA ASN A 180 19.58 -2.77 7.58
C ASN A 180 20.82 -1.99 7.07
N ILE A 181 21.79 -2.69 6.44
CA ILE A 181 22.96 -2.03 5.86
C ILE A 181 22.55 -1.11 4.71
N ALA A 182 21.71 -1.59 3.79
CA ALA A 182 21.24 -0.81 2.66
C ALA A 182 20.41 0.41 3.12
N SER A 183 19.55 0.25 4.12
CA SER A 183 18.76 1.32 4.73
C SER A 183 19.64 2.37 5.42
N THR A 184 20.61 1.93 6.21
CA THR A 184 21.59 2.82 6.87
C THR A 184 22.36 3.63 5.83
N TYR A 185 22.86 2.98 4.78
CA TYR A 185 23.53 3.70 3.70
C TYR A 185 22.63 4.74 3.05
N ARG A 186 21.40 4.37 2.65
CA ARG A 186 20.45 5.28 1.97
C ARG A 186 20.09 6.50 2.82
N ASN A 187 19.90 6.31 4.11
CA ASN A 187 19.31 7.33 4.99
C ASN A 187 20.34 8.10 5.82
N VAL A 188 21.53 7.52 6.11
CA VAL A 188 22.51 8.10 7.03
C VAL A 188 23.84 8.42 6.35
N ASP A 189 24.48 7.42 5.72
CA ASP A 189 25.88 7.55 5.27
C ASP A 189 26.03 8.22 3.91
N ARG A 190 25.00 8.14 3.09
CA ARG A 190 25.01 8.68 1.74
C ARG A 190 25.16 10.21 1.73
N LYS A 191 26.11 10.70 0.96
CA LYS A 191 26.39 12.14 0.79
C LYS A 191 26.17 12.52 -0.67
N THR A 192 25.23 13.41 -0.91
CA THR A 192 25.00 14.03 -2.22
C THR A 192 25.82 15.31 -2.34
N GLU A 193 26.11 15.72 -3.57
CA GLU A 193 26.73 17.02 -3.86
C GLU A 193 25.65 18.10 -3.94
N ASP A 194 25.98 19.32 -3.46
CA ASP A 194 25.09 20.46 -3.60
C ASP A 194 25.05 20.91 -5.06
N ILE A 195 23.90 21.41 -5.50
CA ILE A 195 23.74 22.01 -6.83
C ILE A 195 23.44 23.50 -6.75
N ILE A 196 23.77 24.22 -7.82
CA ILE A 196 23.46 25.64 -7.94
C ILE A 196 22.27 25.81 -8.87
N LEU A 197 21.21 26.46 -8.37
CA LEU A 197 20.02 26.82 -9.15
C LEU A 197 20.28 28.04 -10.04
N ASP A 198 19.35 28.32 -10.99
CA ASP A 198 19.45 29.43 -11.95
C ASP A 198 19.57 30.81 -11.26
N ASN A 199 19.01 30.96 -10.07
CA ASN A 199 19.11 32.18 -9.25
C ASN A 199 20.41 32.28 -8.43
N GLY A 200 21.38 31.38 -8.64
CA GLY A 200 22.64 31.31 -7.92
C GLY A 200 22.57 30.67 -6.53
N LYS A 201 21.38 30.25 -6.08
CA LYS A 201 21.22 29.63 -4.75
C LYS A 201 21.80 28.22 -4.76
N LYS A 202 22.67 27.95 -3.79
CA LYS A 202 23.21 26.63 -3.52
C LYS A 202 22.18 25.79 -2.73
N VAL A 203 21.88 24.58 -3.19
CA VAL A 203 20.85 23.69 -2.60
C VAL A 203 21.42 22.30 -2.40
N LYS A 204 21.24 21.74 -1.20
CA LYS A 204 21.58 20.34 -0.89
C LYS A 204 20.52 19.41 -1.51
N VAL A 205 20.99 18.38 -2.19
CA VAL A 205 20.10 17.36 -2.79
C VAL A 205 19.76 16.30 -1.73
N THR A 206 18.74 16.59 -0.90
CA THR A 206 18.15 15.60 0.00
C THR A 206 17.11 14.77 -0.77
N PRO A 207 16.62 13.62 -0.25
CA PRO A 207 15.59 12.81 -0.95
C PRO A 207 14.34 13.63 -1.33
N ALA A 208 13.82 14.46 -0.41
CA ALA A 208 12.66 15.32 -0.69
C ALA A 208 13.01 16.43 -1.69
N MET A 209 14.21 17.03 -1.58
CA MET A 209 14.65 18.06 -2.51
C MET A 209 14.91 17.46 -3.90
N TYR A 210 15.43 16.23 -4.00
CA TYR A 210 15.61 15.54 -5.26
C TYR A 210 14.31 15.41 -6.05
N SER A 211 13.24 14.94 -5.41
CA SER A 211 11.92 14.85 -6.05
C SER A 211 11.45 16.22 -6.56
N LYS A 212 11.53 17.25 -5.71
CA LYS A 212 11.16 18.61 -6.10
C LYS A 212 12.01 19.18 -7.24
N LEU A 213 13.30 18.83 -7.30
CA LEU A 213 14.20 19.28 -8.36
C LEU A 213 13.92 18.60 -9.70
N LEU A 214 13.38 17.39 -9.69
CA LEU A 214 12.96 16.70 -10.92
C LEU A 214 11.72 17.32 -11.57
N ASP A 215 10.92 18.09 -10.81
CA ASP A 215 9.79 18.86 -11.34
C ASP A 215 10.24 20.19 -11.96
N ASN A 216 11.50 20.57 -11.84
CA ASN A 216 12.00 21.86 -12.33
C ASN A 216 11.90 21.93 -13.87
N PRO A 217 11.34 23.02 -14.45
CA PRO A 217 11.25 23.19 -15.90
C PRO A 217 12.62 23.24 -16.59
N ASN A 218 13.67 23.71 -15.90
CA ASN A 218 15.02 23.73 -16.46
C ASN A 218 15.64 22.32 -16.45
N ARG A 219 15.87 21.76 -17.65
CA ARG A 219 16.45 20.42 -17.84
C ARG A 219 17.83 20.26 -17.21
N GLU A 220 18.68 21.31 -17.22
CA GLU A 220 20.02 21.26 -16.64
C GLU A 220 19.99 21.14 -15.11
N ILE A 221 18.98 21.73 -14.45
CA ILE A 221 18.76 21.56 -13.00
C ILE A 221 18.35 20.13 -12.71
N ARG A 222 17.40 19.55 -13.47
CA ARG A 222 16.98 18.15 -13.32
C ARG A 222 18.17 17.20 -13.50
N LYS A 223 18.98 17.43 -14.55
CA LYS A 223 20.20 16.66 -14.82
C LYS A 223 21.20 16.70 -13.65
N LYS A 224 21.53 17.91 -13.16
CA LYS A 224 22.45 18.09 -12.03
C LYS A 224 21.92 17.41 -10.77
N ALA A 225 20.62 17.49 -10.49
CA ALA A 225 20.00 16.81 -9.37
C ALA A 225 20.13 15.27 -9.51
N PHE A 226 19.83 14.74 -10.69
CA PHE A 226 19.98 13.32 -11.02
C PHE A 226 21.43 12.85 -10.87
N GLU A 227 22.39 13.60 -11.42
CA GLU A 227 23.81 13.26 -11.31
C GLU A 227 24.29 13.31 -9.85
N SER A 228 23.91 14.30 -9.07
CA SER A 228 24.26 14.39 -7.65
C SER A 228 23.73 13.19 -6.87
N GLU A 229 22.45 12.85 -7.08
CA GLU A 229 21.79 11.71 -6.45
C GLU A 229 22.52 10.40 -6.81
N PHE A 230 22.68 10.09 -8.09
CA PHE A 230 23.17 8.77 -8.52
C PHE A 230 24.69 8.61 -8.44
N LYS A 231 25.50 9.66 -8.57
CA LYS A 231 26.92 9.60 -8.23
C LYS A 231 27.16 9.23 -6.76
N SER A 232 26.23 9.60 -5.87
CA SER A 232 26.30 9.17 -4.47
C SER A 232 26.10 7.67 -4.30
N PHE A 233 25.21 7.04 -5.07
CA PHE A 233 25.02 5.59 -5.09
C PHE A 233 26.17 4.87 -5.80
N GLU A 234 26.66 5.43 -6.90
CA GLU A 234 27.76 4.88 -7.68
C GLU A 234 29.02 4.62 -6.83
N LYS A 235 29.33 5.54 -5.90
CA LYS A 235 30.50 5.42 -4.99
C LYS A 235 30.52 4.11 -4.19
N ASN A 236 29.34 3.53 -3.90
CA ASN A 236 29.19 2.32 -3.09
C ASN A 236 28.38 1.23 -3.80
N ILE A 237 28.36 1.25 -5.14
CA ILE A 237 27.51 0.34 -5.92
C ILE A 237 27.83 -1.14 -5.67
N HIS A 238 29.10 -1.48 -5.40
CA HIS A 238 29.49 -2.85 -5.09
C HIS A 238 28.96 -3.31 -3.72
N THR A 239 28.95 -2.43 -2.73
CA THR A 239 28.37 -2.71 -1.41
C THR A 239 26.85 -2.90 -1.53
N LEU A 240 26.17 -2.03 -2.27
CA LEU A 240 24.72 -2.14 -2.50
C LEU A 240 24.35 -3.39 -3.31
N ALA A 241 25.20 -3.79 -4.27
CA ALA A 241 25.04 -5.06 -4.96
C ALA A 241 25.19 -6.26 -4.01
N ALA A 242 26.15 -6.20 -3.09
CA ALA A 242 26.36 -7.25 -2.11
C ALA A 242 25.19 -7.36 -1.11
N THR A 243 24.62 -6.22 -0.66
CA THR A 243 23.43 -6.23 0.22
C THR A 243 22.21 -6.78 -0.49
N LEU A 244 21.94 -6.38 -1.75
CA LEU A 244 20.81 -6.93 -2.51
C LEU A 244 21.00 -8.43 -2.80
N ALA A 245 22.23 -8.85 -3.13
CA ALA A 245 22.55 -10.27 -3.28
C ALA A 245 22.38 -11.07 -1.97
N GLY A 246 22.67 -10.43 -0.83
CA GLY A 246 22.39 -10.98 0.50
C GLY A 246 20.91 -11.21 0.73
N GLU A 247 20.08 -10.21 0.44
CA GLU A 247 18.62 -10.29 0.54
C GLU A 247 18.03 -11.41 -0.33
N VAL A 248 18.42 -11.46 -1.61
CA VAL A 248 17.98 -12.52 -2.53
C VAL A 248 18.34 -13.90 -1.99
N LYS A 249 19.56 -14.07 -1.44
CA LYS A 249 19.98 -15.33 -0.82
C LYS A 249 19.18 -15.67 0.42
N THR A 250 18.82 -14.68 1.23
CA THR A 250 17.95 -14.83 2.41
C THR A 250 16.58 -15.37 1.99
N ASN A 251 15.96 -14.77 0.98
CA ASN A 251 14.66 -15.21 0.47
C ASN A 251 14.72 -16.66 -0.07
N ILE A 252 15.77 -16.98 -0.82
CA ILE A 252 16.01 -18.36 -1.32
C ILE A 252 16.26 -19.33 -0.18
N PHE A 253 17.00 -18.94 0.86
CA PHE A 253 17.24 -19.78 2.02
C PHE A 253 15.94 -20.15 2.73
N PHE A 254 15.08 -19.18 3.06
CA PHE A 254 13.80 -19.45 3.72
C PHE A 254 12.85 -20.26 2.85
N ALA A 255 12.80 -20.01 1.55
CA ALA A 255 12.01 -20.78 0.60
C ALA A 255 12.45 -22.26 0.58
N LYS A 256 13.76 -22.52 0.44
CA LYS A 256 14.30 -23.87 0.43
C LYS A 256 14.13 -24.58 1.76
N ALA A 257 14.37 -23.89 2.88
CA ALA A 257 14.18 -24.46 4.21
C ALA A 257 12.75 -24.94 4.45
N ARG A 258 11.77 -24.28 3.84
CA ARG A 258 10.34 -24.63 3.91
C ARG A 258 9.84 -25.48 2.73
N ASN A 259 10.74 -26.06 1.94
CA ASN A 259 10.42 -26.94 0.80
C ASN A 259 9.59 -26.27 -0.32
N TYR A 260 9.80 -24.98 -0.57
CA TYR A 260 9.30 -24.32 -1.78
C TYR A 260 10.27 -24.50 -2.95
N ASN A 261 9.73 -24.50 -4.17
CA ASN A 261 10.55 -24.66 -5.38
C ASN A 261 11.33 -23.39 -5.72
N SER A 262 10.84 -22.21 -5.32
CA SER A 262 11.47 -20.91 -5.57
C SER A 262 11.11 -19.89 -4.48
N ALA A 263 11.88 -18.82 -4.38
CA ALA A 263 11.58 -17.69 -3.51
C ALA A 263 10.25 -17.00 -3.92
N LEU A 264 9.96 -16.93 -5.21
CA LEU A 264 8.69 -16.41 -5.72
C LEU A 264 7.51 -17.25 -5.22
N GLU A 265 7.55 -18.57 -5.36
CA GLU A 265 6.49 -19.45 -4.87
C GLU A 265 6.26 -19.25 -3.37
N ALA A 266 7.34 -19.22 -2.59
CA ALA A 266 7.25 -19.00 -1.14
C ALA A 266 6.60 -17.67 -0.76
N SER A 267 6.97 -16.58 -1.45
CA SER A 267 6.39 -15.26 -1.20
C SER A 267 4.89 -15.19 -1.54
N LEU A 268 4.46 -15.82 -2.62
CA LEU A 268 3.08 -15.81 -3.08
C LEU A 268 2.17 -16.77 -2.30
N ASP A 269 2.74 -17.78 -1.64
CA ASP A 269 1.96 -18.82 -0.97
C ASP A 269 1.16 -18.30 0.24
N SER A 270 1.60 -17.25 0.91
CA SER A 270 0.84 -16.63 2.01
C SER A 270 -0.59 -16.25 1.59
N ASP A 271 -0.73 -15.75 0.37
CA ASP A 271 -2.00 -15.34 -0.23
C ASP A 271 -2.59 -16.45 -1.14
N ASN A 272 -1.99 -17.65 -1.17
CA ASN A 272 -2.33 -18.77 -2.07
C ASN A 272 -2.35 -18.36 -3.56
N ILE A 273 -1.43 -17.49 -3.94
CA ILE A 273 -1.28 -17.02 -5.32
C ILE A 273 -0.27 -17.91 -6.04
N LYS A 274 -0.63 -18.39 -7.21
CA LYS A 274 0.26 -19.21 -8.03
C LYS A 274 1.27 -18.35 -8.79
N PRO A 275 2.53 -18.82 -8.99
CA PRO A 275 3.53 -18.09 -9.78
C PRO A 275 3.07 -17.69 -11.19
N GLU A 276 2.12 -18.44 -11.78
CA GLU A 276 1.53 -18.12 -13.07
C GLU A 276 0.80 -16.77 -13.08
N VAL A 277 0.16 -16.38 -11.98
CA VAL A 277 -0.49 -15.06 -11.85
C VAL A 277 0.54 -13.96 -11.98
N TYR A 278 1.64 -14.06 -11.24
CA TYR A 278 2.75 -13.09 -11.32
C TYR A 278 3.34 -13.01 -12.74
N ASN A 279 3.56 -14.15 -13.36
CA ASN A 279 4.06 -14.23 -14.74
C ASN A 279 3.09 -13.64 -15.76
N ASN A 280 1.77 -13.86 -15.59
CA ASN A 280 0.74 -13.29 -16.46
C ASN A 280 0.69 -11.76 -16.37
N ILE A 281 0.88 -11.20 -15.19
CA ILE A 281 0.95 -9.74 -14.99
C ILE A 281 2.14 -9.15 -15.77
N ILE A 282 3.33 -9.72 -15.61
CA ILE A 282 4.52 -9.30 -16.37
C ILE A 282 4.28 -9.43 -17.88
N LYS A 283 3.70 -10.55 -18.33
CA LYS A 283 3.39 -10.79 -19.73
C LYS A 283 2.41 -9.76 -20.29
N ALA A 284 1.34 -9.46 -19.53
CA ALA A 284 0.35 -8.46 -19.94
C ALA A 284 0.99 -7.09 -20.18
N VAL A 285 1.83 -6.63 -19.24
CA VAL A 285 2.54 -5.35 -19.39
C VAL A 285 3.50 -5.38 -20.58
N ASN A 286 4.28 -6.46 -20.72
CA ASN A 286 5.24 -6.59 -21.82
C ASN A 286 4.60 -6.63 -23.22
N ASN A 287 3.38 -7.16 -23.33
CA ASN A 287 2.62 -7.15 -24.57
C ASN A 287 2.00 -5.78 -24.88
N ASN A 288 1.99 -4.86 -23.92
CA ASN A 288 1.33 -3.55 -23.99
C ASN A 288 2.29 -2.39 -23.67
N LEU A 289 3.55 -2.47 -24.13
CA LEU A 289 4.54 -1.41 -23.93
C LEU A 289 4.40 -0.24 -24.94
N GLU A 290 3.72 -0.46 -26.05
CA GLU A 290 3.55 0.56 -27.10
C GLU A 290 2.94 1.87 -26.57
N PRO A 291 1.87 1.88 -25.75
CA PRO A 291 1.35 3.11 -25.14
C PRO A 291 2.37 3.86 -24.30
N LEU A 292 3.24 3.14 -23.55
CA LEU A 292 4.32 3.77 -22.79
C LEU A 292 5.38 4.38 -23.72
N HIS A 293 5.74 3.70 -24.82
CA HIS A 293 6.65 4.26 -25.83
C HIS A 293 6.08 5.52 -26.47
N LYS A 294 4.79 5.52 -26.82
CA LYS A 294 4.08 6.72 -27.31
C LYS A 294 4.13 7.85 -26.28
N TYR A 295 3.90 7.53 -24.99
CA TYR A 295 3.98 8.52 -23.93
C TYR A 295 5.37 9.14 -23.79
N VAL A 296 6.45 8.35 -23.92
CA VAL A 296 7.83 8.86 -23.92
C VAL A 296 8.07 9.80 -25.10
N SER A 297 7.63 9.40 -26.29
CA SER A 297 7.73 10.24 -27.52
C SER A 297 6.90 11.54 -27.39
N PHE A 298 5.71 11.45 -26.79
CA PHE A 298 4.88 12.60 -26.48
C PHE A 298 5.56 13.56 -25.50
N ARG A 299 6.15 13.04 -24.41
CA ARG A 299 6.94 13.85 -23.47
C ARG A 299 8.10 14.56 -24.17
N LYS A 300 8.82 13.85 -25.04
CA LYS A 300 9.90 14.42 -25.86
C LYS A 300 9.43 15.63 -26.65
N LYS A 301 8.27 15.49 -27.34
CA LYS A 301 7.65 16.55 -28.14
C LYS A 301 7.24 17.74 -27.27
N VAL A 302 6.48 17.52 -26.22
CA VAL A 302 5.93 18.58 -25.34
C VAL A 302 7.03 19.35 -24.61
N LEU A 303 8.07 18.67 -24.14
CA LEU A 303 9.21 19.28 -23.45
C LEU A 303 10.25 19.89 -24.42
N GLY A 304 10.06 19.75 -25.74
CA GLY A 304 10.98 20.28 -26.74
C GLY A 304 12.37 19.65 -26.74
N ILE A 305 12.49 18.40 -26.26
CA ILE A 305 13.76 17.68 -26.17
C ILE A 305 14.24 17.28 -27.58
N LYS A 306 15.44 17.74 -27.96
CA LYS A 306 16.01 17.48 -29.30
C LYS A 306 16.73 16.15 -29.41
N ASP A 307 17.38 15.73 -28.33
CA ASP A 307 18.04 14.43 -28.20
C ASP A 307 17.04 13.32 -27.75
N LYS A 308 17.44 12.44 -26.86
CA LYS A 308 16.57 11.45 -26.28
C LYS A 308 16.11 11.88 -24.87
N VAL A 309 14.93 11.41 -24.48
CA VAL A 309 14.42 11.54 -23.11
C VAL A 309 15.36 10.80 -22.18
N ARG A 310 15.65 11.38 -21.03
CA ARG A 310 16.43 10.79 -19.97
C ARG A 310 15.54 10.52 -18.74
N TYR A 311 16.01 9.75 -17.82
CA TYR A 311 15.22 9.42 -16.64
C TYR A 311 14.76 10.66 -15.87
N TYR A 312 15.61 11.68 -15.75
CA TYR A 312 15.26 12.95 -15.11
C TYR A 312 14.24 13.81 -15.89
N ASP A 313 13.90 13.43 -17.12
CA ASP A 313 12.83 14.08 -17.91
C ASP A 313 11.46 13.41 -17.69
N MET A 314 11.41 12.27 -16.98
CA MET A 314 10.18 11.52 -16.78
C MET A 314 9.27 12.06 -15.66
N TYR A 315 9.75 12.98 -14.84
CA TYR A 315 9.02 13.49 -13.68
C TYR A 315 8.54 14.93 -13.84
N VAL A 316 9.18 15.74 -14.70
CA VAL A 316 8.74 17.10 -14.91
C VAL A 316 7.30 17.12 -15.43
N PRO A 317 6.39 17.94 -14.83
CA PRO A 317 5.00 18.01 -15.29
C PRO A 317 4.88 18.44 -16.75
N LEU A 318 4.07 17.72 -17.55
CA LEU A 318 3.75 18.08 -18.92
C LEU A 318 2.72 19.20 -18.99
N VAL A 319 1.85 19.27 -18.00
CA VAL A 319 0.81 20.28 -17.84
C VAL A 319 1.09 21.06 -16.57
N LYS A 320 1.07 22.38 -16.65
CA LYS A 320 1.25 23.21 -15.45
C LYS A 320 0.11 22.95 -14.49
N GLN A 321 0.45 22.84 -13.20
CA GLN A 321 -0.57 22.76 -12.17
C GLN A 321 -1.47 24.00 -12.25
N VAL A 322 -2.76 23.76 -12.36
CA VAL A 322 -3.75 24.82 -12.24
C VAL A 322 -3.81 25.23 -10.79
N LYS A 323 -3.72 26.53 -10.52
CA LYS A 323 -3.96 27.04 -9.16
C LYS A 323 -5.44 26.83 -8.86
N ASN A 324 -5.76 25.76 -8.16
CA ASN A 324 -7.10 25.55 -7.67
C ASN A 324 -7.36 26.45 -6.46
N GLU A 325 -8.58 26.94 -6.35
CA GLU A 325 -9.06 27.54 -5.10
C GLU A 325 -9.01 26.49 -3.99
N TYR A 326 -8.80 26.92 -2.77
CA TYR A 326 -8.86 26.07 -1.59
C TYR A 326 -10.23 25.35 -1.54
N ILE A 327 -10.21 24.04 -1.47
CA ILE A 327 -11.42 23.22 -1.35
C ILE A 327 -11.64 22.98 0.15
N SER A 328 -12.73 23.49 0.70
CA SER A 328 -13.06 23.22 2.10
C SER A 328 -13.35 21.72 2.32
N TYR A 329 -13.21 21.26 3.54
CA TYR A 329 -13.47 19.85 3.86
C TYR A 329 -14.92 19.45 3.58
N GLU A 330 -15.89 20.34 3.84
CA GLU A 330 -17.31 20.13 3.52
C GLU A 330 -17.52 20.00 2.00
N LYS A 331 -16.82 20.82 1.22
CA LYS A 331 -16.86 20.69 -0.24
C LYS A 331 -16.23 19.39 -0.72
N ALA A 332 -15.15 18.96 -0.10
CA ALA A 332 -14.52 17.68 -0.38
C ALA A 332 -15.47 16.51 -0.07
N GLN A 333 -16.19 16.53 1.05
CA GLN A 333 -17.21 15.53 1.36
C GLN A 333 -18.29 15.43 0.26
N GLU A 334 -18.78 16.59 -0.22
CA GLU A 334 -19.75 16.63 -1.33
C GLU A 334 -19.18 16.02 -2.61
N MET A 335 -17.94 16.39 -2.96
CA MET A 335 -17.26 15.86 -4.15
C MET A 335 -17.07 14.34 -4.06
N VAL A 336 -16.61 13.83 -2.92
CA VAL A 336 -16.44 12.39 -2.68
C VAL A 336 -17.78 11.66 -2.80
N LYS A 337 -18.85 12.15 -2.17
CA LYS A 337 -20.17 11.53 -2.29
C LYS A 337 -20.68 11.49 -3.72
N GLN A 338 -20.48 12.57 -4.49
CA GLN A 338 -20.89 12.62 -5.89
C GLN A 338 -20.05 11.66 -6.75
N ALA A 339 -18.74 11.63 -6.57
CA ALA A 339 -17.85 10.72 -7.27
C ALA A 339 -18.17 9.24 -7.00
N LEU A 340 -18.44 8.91 -5.76
CA LEU A 340 -18.73 7.54 -5.31
C LEU A 340 -20.20 7.14 -5.47
N GLY A 341 -21.03 7.97 -6.08
CA GLY A 341 -22.46 7.70 -6.31
C GLY A 341 -22.75 6.40 -7.07
N ALA A 342 -21.84 5.95 -7.92
CA ALA A 342 -21.91 4.67 -8.63
C ALA A 342 -21.97 3.46 -7.67
N LEU A 343 -21.47 3.59 -6.42
CA LEU A 343 -21.51 2.56 -5.38
C LEU A 343 -22.89 2.41 -4.73
N GLY A 344 -23.82 3.31 -5.00
CA GLY A 344 -25.22 3.23 -4.60
C GLY A 344 -25.54 3.93 -3.27
N GLU A 345 -26.84 4.10 -3.02
CA GLU A 345 -27.36 4.90 -1.89
C GLU A 345 -26.90 4.41 -0.52
N ASN A 346 -26.78 3.11 -0.31
CA ASN A 346 -26.38 2.56 0.98
C ASN A 346 -24.92 2.91 1.30
N TYR A 347 -24.03 2.83 0.29
CA TYR A 347 -22.63 3.25 0.45
C TYR A 347 -22.54 4.75 0.79
N ILE A 348 -23.32 5.59 0.12
CA ILE A 348 -23.37 7.03 0.40
C ILE A 348 -23.91 7.33 1.80
N LYS A 349 -24.92 6.57 2.28
CA LYS A 349 -25.40 6.69 3.66
C LYS A 349 -24.33 6.33 4.70
N ASP A 350 -23.52 5.30 4.42
CA ASP A 350 -22.42 4.91 5.30
C ASP A 350 -21.27 5.93 5.26
N LEU A 351 -21.00 6.58 4.11
CA LEU A 351 -20.11 7.76 4.05
C LEU A 351 -20.63 8.93 4.88
N ASP A 352 -21.93 9.27 4.75
CA ASP A 352 -22.55 10.31 5.57
C ASP A 352 -22.46 9.99 7.06
N LYS A 353 -22.59 8.71 7.43
CA LYS A 353 -22.38 8.24 8.80
C LYS A 353 -20.94 8.48 9.25
N ALA A 354 -19.93 8.10 8.43
CA ALA A 354 -18.53 8.30 8.73
C ALA A 354 -18.22 9.79 9.03
N PHE A 355 -18.77 10.70 8.25
CA PHE A 355 -18.60 12.14 8.47
C PHE A 355 -19.31 12.64 9.73
N LYS A 356 -20.57 12.25 9.94
CA LYS A 356 -21.38 12.69 11.08
C LYS A 356 -20.89 12.15 12.41
N GLU A 357 -20.42 10.90 12.42
CA GLU A 357 -19.91 10.23 13.61
C GLU A 357 -18.41 10.47 13.82
N ARG A 358 -17.82 11.40 13.07
CA ARG A 358 -16.45 11.85 13.26
C ARG A 358 -15.41 10.71 13.18
N TRP A 359 -15.48 9.91 12.11
CA TRP A 359 -14.46 8.88 11.88
C TRP A 359 -13.12 9.47 11.44
N VAL A 360 -13.10 10.73 10.98
CA VAL A 360 -11.97 11.38 10.33
C VAL A 360 -11.35 12.45 11.22
N ASP A 361 -10.04 12.36 11.45
CA ASP A 361 -9.21 13.42 12.02
C ASP A 361 -8.60 14.24 10.88
N VAL A 362 -9.09 15.45 10.66
CA VAL A 362 -9.02 16.14 9.37
C VAL A 362 -7.74 16.94 9.19
N TYR A 363 -7.49 17.91 10.08
CA TYR A 363 -6.47 18.92 9.87
C TYR A 363 -5.15 18.59 10.56
N GLU A 364 -4.07 19.14 9.99
CA GLU A 364 -2.74 19.11 10.59
C GLU A 364 -2.69 19.97 11.85
N ASN A 365 -1.98 19.51 12.86
CA ASN A 365 -1.50 20.29 13.99
C ASN A 365 -0.03 19.97 14.28
N ASP A 366 0.63 20.83 15.07
CA ASP A 366 2.01 20.58 15.44
C ASP A 366 2.17 19.20 16.09
N ASN A 367 3.18 18.45 15.64
CA ASN A 367 3.51 17.10 16.08
C ASN A 367 2.47 16.00 15.80
N LYS A 368 1.42 16.27 15.04
CA LYS A 368 0.53 15.21 14.52
C LYS A 368 1.32 14.33 13.56
N ARG A 369 1.03 13.03 13.54
CA ARG A 369 1.62 12.10 12.58
C ARG A 369 1.35 12.55 11.15
N SER A 370 2.40 12.63 10.34
CA SER A 370 2.31 12.99 8.92
C SER A 370 1.73 11.86 8.07
N GLY A 371 1.25 12.22 6.86
CA GLY A 371 0.61 11.28 5.92
C GLY A 371 -0.87 11.10 6.19
N ALA A 372 -1.43 9.99 5.71
CA ALA A 372 -2.81 9.58 5.91
C ALA A 372 -2.88 8.07 6.12
N TYR A 373 -3.90 7.60 6.82
CA TYR A 373 -4.21 6.18 6.95
C TYR A 373 -5.65 5.96 7.44
N SER A 374 -6.18 4.77 7.19
CA SER A 374 -7.37 4.24 7.84
C SER A 374 -7.02 3.05 8.72
N TRP A 375 -7.52 3.02 9.95
CA TRP A 375 -7.30 1.94 10.89
C TRP A 375 -8.46 1.85 11.89
N GLY A 376 -8.55 0.73 12.62
CA GLY A 376 -9.60 0.53 13.62
C GLY A 376 -9.49 -0.82 14.32
N SER A 377 -10.45 -1.10 15.18
CA SER A 377 -10.65 -2.41 15.79
C SER A 377 -11.95 -3.04 15.29
N TYR A 378 -12.08 -4.34 15.46
CA TYR A 378 -13.26 -5.08 15.03
C TYR A 378 -14.57 -4.56 15.69
N ASP A 379 -14.48 -4.15 16.95
CA ASP A 379 -15.62 -3.77 17.78
C ASP A 379 -16.02 -2.29 17.67
N THR A 380 -15.30 -1.50 16.86
CA THR A 380 -15.55 -0.07 16.69
C THR A 380 -15.71 0.28 15.20
N HIS A 381 -16.10 1.51 14.92
CA HIS A 381 -15.96 2.02 13.56
C HIS A 381 -14.48 2.24 13.21
N PRO A 382 -14.14 2.32 11.93
CA PRO A 382 -12.80 2.71 11.49
C PRO A 382 -12.48 4.17 11.85
N TYR A 383 -11.18 4.48 11.93
CA TYR A 383 -10.65 5.83 12.15
C TYR A 383 -9.74 6.20 11.00
N VAL A 384 -9.87 7.42 10.50
CA VAL A 384 -9.07 7.94 9.39
C VAL A 384 -8.26 9.14 9.88
N LEU A 385 -6.93 9.08 9.73
CA LEU A 385 -6.06 10.22 9.95
C LEU A 385 -5.79 10.90 8.62
N LEU A 386 -5.99 12.22 8.56
CA LEU A 386 -5.60 13.07 7.44
C LEU A 386 -4.74 14.24 7.91
N ASN A 387 -4.05 14.85 6.96
CA ASN A 387 -3.45 16.19 7.06
C ASN A 387 -3.99 17.02 5.89
N TYR A 388 -5.30 17.33 5.97
CA TYR A 388 -6.06 17.94 4.88
C TYR A 388 -5.62 19.39 4.66
N ASN A 389 -5.23 19.73 3.43
CA ASN A 389 -4.69 21.02 3.05
C ASN A 389 -5.48 21.74 1.92
N GLY A 390 -6.68 21.25 1.57
CA GLY A 390 -7.58 21.89 0.61
C GLY A 390 -7.19 21.76 -0.86
N THR A 391 -6.30 20.85 -1.19
CA THR A 391 -5.93 20.54 -2.58
C THR A 391 -6.78 19.41 -3.16
N LEU A 392 -6.82 19.26 -4.49
CA LEU A 392 -7.45 18.10 -5.15
C LEU A 392 -6.79 16.78 -4.71
N ASP A 393 -5.50 16.80 -4.45
CA ASP A 393 -4.76 15.65 -3.90
C ASP A 393 -5.30 15.24 -2.52
N SER A 394 -5.56 16.22 -1.64
CA SER A 394 -6.18 15.95 -0.33
C SER A 394 -7.60 15.38 -0.46
N VAL A 395 -8.36 15.79 -1.48
CA VAL A 395 -9.70 15.24 -1.76
C VAL A 395 -9.59 13.79 -2.24
N SER A 396 -8.63 13.49 -3.10
CA SER A 396 -8.35 12.13 -3.56
C SER A 396 -7.87 11.24 -2.41
N THR A 397 -7.00 11.75 -1.54
CA THR A 397 -6.56 11.05 -0.31
C THR A 397 -7.75 10.74 0.61
N LEU A 398 -8.68 11.69 0.82
CA LEU A 398 -9.90 11.44 1.58
C LEU A 398 -10.72 10.30 0.96
N ALA A 399 -10.91 10.28 -0.35
CA ALA A 399 -11.64 9.21 -1.04
C ALA A 399 -10.93 7.85 -0.89
N HIS A 400 -9.60 7.82 -0.97
CA HIS A 400 -8.76 6.64 -0.77
C HIS A 400 -8.95 6.05 0.64
N GLU A 401 -8.73 6.85 1.68
CA GLU A 401 -8.81 6.40 3.06
C GLU A 401 -10.24 5.96 3.46
N LEU A 402 -11.25 6.62 2.90
CA LEU A 402 -12.64 6.17 3.07
C LEU A 402 -12.92 4.84 2.37
N GLY A 403 -12.19 4.50 1.30
CA GLY A 403 -12.24 3.18 0.68
C GLY A 403 -11.80 2.09 1.66
N HIS A 404 -10.66 2.27 2.32
CA HIS A 404 -10.20 1.38 3.38
C HIS A 404 -11.18 1.33 4.57
N ALA A 405 -11.65 2.50 5.00
CA ALA A 405 -12.56 2.59 6.14
C ALA A 405 -13.86 1.81 5.88
N LEU A 406 -14.51 2.00 4.74
CA LEU A 406 -15.75 1.27 4.45
C LEU A 406 -15.51 -0.21 4.16
N ASN A 407 -14.37 -0.60 3.58
CA ASN A 407 -14.02 -2.02 3.47
C ASN A 407 -13.93 -2.68 4.85
N SER A 408 -13.20 -2.09 5.79
CA SER A 408 -13.12 -2.58 7.17
C SER A 408 -14.48 -2.59 7.86
N TYR A 409 -15.28 -1.53 7.66
CA TYR A 409 -16.62 -1.41 8.24
C TYR A 409 -17.57 -2.51 7.75
N TYR A 410 -17.59 -2.80 6.44
CA TYR A 410 -18.44 -3.86 5.90
C TYR A 410 -17.95 -5.24 6.32
N SER A 411 -16.65 -5.48 6.27
CA SER A 411 -16.05 -6.75 6.71
C SER A 411 -16.38 -7.05 8.17
N ASN A 412 -16.13 -6.10 9.08
CA ASN A 412 -16.35 -6.29 10.52
C ASN A 412 -17.82 -6.52 10.89
N ARG A 413 -18.75 -5.99 10.09
CA ARG A 413 -20.20 -6.17 10.32
C ARG A 413 -20.77 -7.49 9.80
N THR A 414 -20.12 -8.10 8.83
CA THR A 414 -20.62 -9.27 8.12
C THR A 414 -19.88 -10.55 8.45
N GLN A 415 -18.62 -10.44 8.85
CA GLN A 415 -17.77 -11.58 9.14
C GLN A 415 -17.54 -11.76 10.65
N PRO A 416 -17.40 -12.99 11.14
CA PRO A 416 -16.87 -13.23 12.49
C PRO A 416 -15.43 -12.71 12.57
N TYR A 417 -14.95 -12.40 13.78
CA TYR A 417 -13.61 -11.84 13.99
C TYR A 417 -12.50 -12.63 13.29
N SER A 418 -12.54 -13.95 13.37
CA SER A 418 -11.58 -14.87 12.72
C SER A 418 -11.51 -14.76 11.20
N LYS A 419 -12.49 -14.13 10.55
CA LYS A 419 -12.59 -13.94 9.09
C LYS A 419 -12.67 -12.47 8.67
N ALA A 420 -12.74 -11.53 9.62
CA ALA A 420 -12.93 -10.12 9.30
C ALA A 420 -11.67 -9.45 8.72
N GLN A 421 -10.49 -9.93 9.10
CA GLN A 421 -9.23 -9.40 8.60
C GLN A 421 -8.99 -9.87 7.16
N TYR A 422 -8.66 -8.95 6.27
CA TYR A 422 -8.35 -9.20 4.87
C TYR A 422 -6.88 -8.90 4.56
N PRO A 423 -6.27 -9.61 3.58
CA PRO A 423 -4.85 -9.39 3.25
C PRO A 423 -4.63 -8.06 2.53
N ILE A 424 -3.40 -7.53 2.64
CA ILE A 424 -2.98 -6.29 1.95
C ILE A 424 -3.24 -6.35 0.44
N PHE A 425 -3.17 -7.54 -0.16
CA PHE A 425 -3.46 -7.74 -1.58
C PHE A 425 -4.84 -7.22 -1.99
N THR A 426 -5.86 -7.38 -1.14
CA THR A 426 -7.24 -6.92 -1.40
C THR A 426 -7.54 -5.56 -0.78
N ALA A 427 -6.78 -5.14 0.23
CA ALA A 427 -6.99 -3.88 0.92
C ALA A 427 -6.97 -2.67 -0.03
N GLU A 428 -5.97 -2.62 -0.90
CA GLU A 428 -5.79 -1.52 -1.85
C GLU A 428 -6.82 -1.52 -2.99
N VAL A 429 -7.56 -2.60 -3.20
CA VAL A 429 -8.62 -2.62 -4.23
C VAL A 429 -9.76 -1.69 -3.86
N ALA A 430 -10.12 -1.61 -2.59
CA ALA A 430 -11.18 -0.72 -2.12
C ALA A 430 -10.80 0.77 -2.28
N SER A 431 -9.59 1.12 -1.85
CA SER A 431 -9.06 2.49 -1.95
C SER A 431 -8.85 2.91 -3.40
N THR A 432 -8.23 2.07 -4.24
CA THR A 432 -7.98 2.37 -5.65
C THR A 432 -9.26 2.41 -6.50
N THR A 433 -10.31 1.67 -6.12
CA THR A 433 -11.63 1.80 -6.75
C THR A 433 -12.23 3.19 -6.48
N ASN A 434 -12.14 3.67 -5.24
CA ASN A 434 -12.59 5.01 -4.89
C ASN A 434 -11.77 6.09 -5.62
N GLU A 435 -10.44 5.93 -5.70
CA GLU A 435 -9.58 6.84 -6.48
C GLU A 435 -9.96 6.88 -7.96
N ALA A 436 -10.19 5.71 -8.57
CA ALA A 436 -10.56 5.63 -9.99
C ALA A 436 -11.92 6.32 -10.24
N LEU A 437 -12.92 6.10 -9.38
CA LEU A 437 -14.20 6.82 -9.45
C LEU A 437 -14.02 8.32 -9.24
N MET A 438 -13.16 8.72 -8.32
CA MET A 438 -12.90 10.13 -8.01
C MET A 438 -12.23 10.85 -9.17
N ILE A 439 -11.18 10.28 -9.76
CA ILE A 439 -10.46 10.92 -10.87
C ILE A 439 -11.32 10.98 -12.13
N ASP A 440 -12.11 9.95 -12.44
CA ASP A 440 -13.04 9.96 -13.57
C ASP A 440 -14.15 11.03 -13.36
N TYR A 441 -14.65 11.18 -12.12
CA TYR A 441 -15.58 12.26 -11.77
C TYR A 441 -14.96 13.65 -11.97
N LEU A 442 -13.73 13.86 -11.52
CA LEU A 442 -13.02 15.12 -11.66
C LEU A 442 -12.78 15.47 -13.14
N ILE A 443 -12.30 14.52 -13.95
CA ILE A 443 -12.09 14.72 -15.39
C ILE A 443 -13.39 15.10 -16.10
N LYS A 444 -14.49 14.42 -15.75
CA LYS A 444 -15.81 14.69 -16.35
C LYS A 444 -16.36 16.07 -15.98
N ASN A 445 -16.07 16.56 -14.78
CA ASN A 445 -16.59 17.83 -14.23
C ASN A 445 -15.56 18.97 -14.28
N ALA A 446 -14.42 18.80 -14.95
CA ALA A 446 -13.41 19.82 -15.12
C ALA A 446 -14.00 21.07 -15.79
N LYS A 447 -13.74 22.24 -15.19
CA LYS A 447 -14.34 23.52 -15.62
C LYS A 447 -13.60 24.17 -16.79
N THR A 448 -12.30 23.87 -16.91
CA THR A 448 -11.45 24.41 -17.97
C THR A 448 -10.69 23.30 -18.67
N LYS A 449 -10.22 23.60 -19.88
CA LYS A 449 -9.38 22.68 -20.64
C LYS A 449 -8.08 22.37 -19.93
N GLU A 450 -7.47 23.37 -19.31
CA GLU A 450 -6.23 23.25 -18.54
C GLU A 450 -6.41 22.33 -17.32
N GLU A 451 -7.52 22.49 -16.60
CA GLU A 451 -7.87 21.60 -15.48
C GLU A 451 -8.05 20.15 -15.94
N LYS A 452 -8.77 19.96 -17.06
CA LYS A 452 -8.98 18.63 -17.64
C LYS A 452 -7.65 17.98 -18.06
N MET A 453 -6.78 18.73 -18.75
CA MET A 453 -5.45 18.24 -19.12
C MET A 453 -4.59 17.88 -17.91
N TYR A 454 -4.63 18.69 -16.84
CA TYR A 454 -3.91 18.41 -15.61
C TYR A 454 -4.39 17.09 -14.97
N LEU A 455 -5.69 16.89 -14.84
CA LEU A 455 -6.27 15.68 -14.26
C LEU A 455 -5.96 14.43 -15.09
N ILE A 456 -6.07 14.51 -16.42
CA ILE A 456 -5.69 13.41 -17.31
C ILE A 456 -4.21 13.08 -17.17
N ASN A 457 -3.34 14.10 -17.13
CA ASN A 457 -1.90 13.88 -16.94
C ASN A 457 -1.59 13.22 -15.57
N SER A 458 -2.30 13.63 -14.51
CA SER A 458 -2.15 13.01 -13.18
C SER A 458 -2.54 11.54 -13.19
N TYR A 459 -3.64 11.19 -13.88
CA TYR A 459 -4.08 9.80 -14.00
C TYR A 459 -3.11 8.96 -14.84
N LEU A 460 -2.56 9.52 -15.94
CA LEU A 460 -1.50 8.88 -16.71
C LEU A 460 -0.26 8.58 -15.86
N GLU A 461 0.17 9.54 -15.04
CA GLU A 461 1.32 9.35 -14.15
C GLU A 461 1.03 8.29 -13.06
N GLN A 462 -0.19 8.23 -12.53
CA GLN A 462 -0.60 7.20 -11.58
C GLN A 462 -0.53 5.81 -12.21
N ILE A 463 -1.11 5.61 -13.40
CA ILE A 463 -1.07 4.32 -14.11
C ILE A 463 0.38 3.96 -14.49
N ARG A 464 1.14 4.91 -15.02
CA ARG A 464 2.57 4.70 -15.33
C ARG A 464 3.36 4.29 -14.10
N GLY A 465 3.16 4.98 -12.98
CA GLY A 465 3.88 4.74 -11.72
C GLY A 465 3.50 3.42 -11.07
N SER A 466 2.22 3.09 -11.02
CA SER A 466 1.70 1.92 -10.30
C SER A 466 1.65 0.64 -11.14
N ILE A 467 1.58 0.74 -12.48
CA ILE A 467 1.56 -0.45 -13.32
C ILE A 467 2.91 -0.61 -14.05
N TYR A 468 3.24 0.26 -15.01
CA TYR A 468 4.45 0.07 -15.82
C TYR A 468 5.73 0.04 -14.98
N THR A 469 5.89 1.01 -14.08
CA THR A 469 7.11 1.10 -13.26
C THR A 469 7.20 -0.05 -12.26
N GLN A 470 6.11 -0.39 -11.58
CA GLN A 470 6.14 -1.46 -10.57
C GLN A 470 6.32 -2.84 -11.22
N ILE A 471 5.77 -3.06 -12.41
CA ILE A 471 5.98 -4.35 -13.09
C ILE A 471 7.38 -4.44 -13.71
N MET A 472 7.98 -3.34 -14.14
CA MET A 472 9.41 -3.33 -14.46
C MET A 472 10.27 -3.73 -13.25
N TYR A 473 9.91 -3.25 -12.04
CA TYR A 473 10.58 -3.65 -10.79
C TYR A 473 10.33 -5.13 -10.48
N ALA A 474 9.10 -5.61 -10.64
CA ALA A 474 8.74 -7.02 -10.45
C ALA A 474 9.51 -7.93 -11.42
N GLU A 475 9.67 -7.54 -12.68
CA GLU A 475 10.44 -8.29 -13.68
C GLU A 475 11.94 -8.32 -13.34
N PHE A 476 12.50 -7.21 -12.83
CA PHE A 476 13.87 -7.17 -12.33
C PHE A 476 14.05 -8.09 -11.13
N GLU A 477 13.19 -7.99 -10.13
CA GLU A 477 13.23 -8.80 -8.91
C GLU A 477 13.16 -10.30 -9.24
N LYS A 478 12.26 -10.70 -10.14
CA LYS A 478 12.17 -12.06 -10.65
C LYS A 478 13.45 -12.51 -11.33
N ALA A 479 14.03 -11.68 -12.22
CA ALA A 479 15.23 -12.00 -12.97
C ALA A 479 16.45 -12.24 -12.05
N ILE A 480 16.62 -11.43 -11.00
CA ILE A 480 17.75 -11.58 -10.08
C ILE A 480 17.58 -12.80 -9.15
N HIS A 481 16.35 -13.11 -8.70
CA HIS A 481 16.09 -14.32 -7.92
C HIS A 481 16.32 -15.58 -8.77
N GLU A 482 15.77 -15.67 -9.97
CA GLU A 482 15.99 -16.80 -10.88
C GLU A 482 17.47 -17.00 -11.24
N ALA A 483 18.22 -15.91 -11.42
CA ALA A 483 19.65 -15.99 -11.67
C ALA A 483 20.39 -16.59 -10.47
N ALA A 484 20.10 -16.11 -9.25
CA ALA A 484 20.71 -16.61 -8.03
C ALA A 484 20.35 -18.09 -7.75
N GLU A 485 19.09 -18.48 -8.00
CA GLU A 485 18.62 -19.87 -7.87
C GLU A 485 19.36 -20.83 -8.83
N LYS A 486 19.78 -20.33 -10.01
CA LYS A 486 20.62 -21.03 -10.99
C LYS A 486 22.13 -20.96 -10.67
N GLY A 487 22.51 -20.33 -9.54
CA GLY A 487 23.90 -20.21 -9.12
C GLY A 487 24.69 -19.07 -9.81
N ILE A 488 24.01 -18.15 -10.52
CA ILE A 488 24.63 -16.98 -11.12
C ILE A 488 24.92 -15.94 -10.04
N ALA A 489 26.15 -15.41 -10.02
CA ALA A 489 26.55 -14.41 -9.03
C ALA A 489 25.92 -13.04 -9.32
N LEU A 490 25.22 -12.49 -8.34
CA LEU A 490 24.64 -11.14 -8.39
C LEU A 490 25.72 -10.11 -8.01
N ASN A 491 26.43 -9.61 -8.99
CA ASN A 491 27.37 -8.50 -8.82
C ASN A 491 26.82 -7.21 -9.46
N SER A 492 27.46 -6.07 -9.21
CA SER A 492 27.01 -4.77 -9.72
C SER A 492 26.89 -4.75 -11.26
N LYS A 493 27.80 -5.40 -11.98
CA LYS A 493 27.75 -5.47 -13.46
C LYS A 493 26.48 -6.19 -13.92
N PHE A 494 26.20 -7.39 -13.37
CA PHE A 494 25.00 -8.17 -13.70
C PHE A 494 23.71 -7.38 -13.40
N LEU A 495 23.64 -6.74 -12.22
CA LEU A 495 22.48 -5.96 -11.82
C LEU A 495 22.27 -4.74 -12.72
N ASN A 496 23.35 -4.01 -13.04
CA ASN A 496 23.29 -2.84 -13.93
C ASN A 496 22.86 -3.21 -15.35
N GLU A 497 23.38 -4.30 -15.90
CA GLU A 497 23.02 -4.78 -17.25
C GLU A 497 21.56 -5.25 -17.29
N THR A 498 21.13 -6.02 -16.29
CA THR A 498 19.72 -6.49 -16.19
C THR A 498 18.77 -5.32 -16.10
N TRP A 499 19.03 -4.36 -15.20
CA TRP A 499 18.22 -3.17 -15.04
C TRP A 499 18.23 -2.29 -16.30
N GLY A 500 19.40 -2.02 -16.88
CA GLY A 500 19.54 -1.20 -18.08
C GLY A 500 18.79 -1.79 -19.29
N ASN A 501 18.78 -3.13 -19.43
CA ASN A 501 18.04 -3.81 -20.49
C ASN A 501 16.53 -3.68 -20.29
N LEU A 502 16.03 -3.79 -19.05
CA LEU A 502 14.63 -3.56 -18.73
C LEU A 502 14.21 -2.12 -19.02
N MET A 503 15.00 -1.13 -18.61
CA MET A 503 14.71 0.27 -18.94
C MET A 503 14.60 0.51 -20.45
N LYS A 504 15.53 -0.03 -21.26
CA LYS A 504 15.46 0.08 -22.72
C LYS A 504 14.20 -0.54 -23.27
N LYS A 505 13.82 -1.72 -22.79
CA LYS A 505 12.60 -2.44 -23.19
C LYS A 505 11.34 -1.64 -22.86
N TYR A 506 11.22 -1.11 -21.63
CA TYR A 506 10.02 -0.43 -21.17
C TYR A 506 9.86 0.97 -21.76
N TYR A 507 10.92 1.76 -21.87
CA TYR A 507 10.83 3.16 -22.32
C TYR A 507 11.00 3.37 -23.83
N GLY A 508 11.50 2.35 -24.55
CA GLY A 508 11.59 2.37 -26.02
C GLY A 508 12.71 3.26 -26.61
N ASN A 509 12.60 3.51 -27.90
CA ASN A 509 13.70 4.09 -28.69
C ASN A 509 13.98 5.58 -28.43
N ASP A 510 12.96 6.35 -28.03
CA ASP A 510 13.11 7.77 -27.72
C ASP A 510 13.70 8.04 -26.34
N PHE A 511 13.98 6.97 -25.58
CA PHE A 511 14.60 7.04 -24.27
C PHE A 511 16.08 6.60 -24.35
N GLU A 512 16.93 7.22 -23.55
CA GLU A 512 18.33 6.82 -23.42
C GLU A 512 18.68 6.44 -21.98
N VAL A 513 19.24 5.23 -21.84
CA VAL A 513 19.73 4.68 -20.59
C VAL A 513 21.22 4.98 -20.48
N ASP A 514 21.57 6.01 -19.74
CA ASP A 514 22.95 6.33 -19.41
C ASP A 514 23.49 5.46 -18.25
N GLU A 515 24.79 5.56 -17.95
CA GLU A 515 25.43 4.72 -16.94
C GLU A 515 24.85 4.92 -15.53
N LEU A 516 24.45 6.16 -15.17
CA LEU A 516 23.82 6.44 -13.88
C LEU A 516 22.37 5.93 -13.83
N ALA A 517 21.67 5.87 -14.95
CA ALA A 517 20.34 5.26 -15.00
C ALA A 517 20.40 3.74 -14.78
N LYS A 518 21.46 3.06 -15.22
CA LYS A 518 21.64 1.62 -15.02
C LYS A 518 21.77 1.22 -13.54
N ILE A 519 22.14 2.14 -12.66
CA ILE A 519 22.27 1.87 -11.22
C ILE A 519 21.04 2.28 -10.41
N TRP A 520 19.93 2.67 -11.07
CA TRP A 520 18.70 3.08 -10.40
C TRP A 520 18.16 2.05 -9.41
N TRP A 521 18.31 0.76 -9.69
CA TRP A 521 17.91 -0.33 -8.80
C TRP A 521 18.46 -0.17 -7.37
N SER A 522 19.64 0.42 -7.20
CA SER A 522 20.29 0.58 -5.90
C SER A 522 19.56 1.55 -4.95
N ARG A 523 18.69 2.41 -5.52
CA ARG A 523 17.86 3.36 -4.76
C ARG A 523 16.57 2.75 -4.24
N ILE A 524 16.10 1.65 -4.83
CA ILE A 524 14.76 1.11 -4.59
C ILE A 524 14.74 0.26 -3.33
N PRO A 525 14.04 0.68 -2.24
CA PRO A 525 13.95 -0.11 -1.01
C PRO A 525 13.11 -1.36 -1.19
N HIS A 526 12.15 -1.36 -2.12
CA HIS A 526 11.20 -2.44 -2.32
C HIS A 526 11.83 -3.78 -2.73
N PHE A 527 13.04 -3.78 -3.27
CA PHE A 527 13.77 -5.03 -3.56
C PHE A 527 14.21 -5.81 -2.31
N TYR A 528 13.98 -5.23 -1.12
CA TYR A 528 14.15 -5.89 0.18
C TYR A 528 12.81 -6.33 0.80
N TYR A 529 11.69 -6.27 0.04
CA TYR A 529 10.34 -6.61 0.52
C TYR A 529 9.76 -7.86 -0.16
N ASN A 530 10.60 -8.72 -0.67
CA ASN A 530 10.29 -10.07 -1.16
C ASN A 530 9.05 -10.16 -2.06
N PHE A 531 9.18 -9.70 -3.30
CA PHE A 531 8.12 -9.71 -4.33
C PHE A 531 6.85 -8.92 -3.97
N TYR A 532 7.02 -7.77 -3.32
CA TYR A 532 5.88 -6.96 -2.90
C TYR A 532 5.25 -6.14 -4.04
N VAL A 533 6.09 -5.60 -4.97
CA VAL A 533 5.70 -4.47 -5.85
C VAL A 533 4.60 -4.76 -6.86
N TYR A 534 4.38 -6.02 -7.26
CA TYR A 534 3.31 -6.38 -8.19
C TYR A 534 1.91 -6.07 -7.62
N LYS A 535 1.76 -6.00 -6.31
CA LYS A 535 0.50 -5.69 -5.61
C LYS A 535 -0.03 -4.28 -5.94
N TYR A 536 0.85 -3.34 -6.30
CA TYR A 536 0.43 -2.02 -6.79
C TYR A 536 -0.32 -2.11 -8.12
N ALA A 537 0.21 -2.90 -9.06
CA ALA A 537 -0.43 -3.08 -10.37
C ALA A 537 -1.75 -3.86 -10.26
N THR A 538 -1.81 -4.90 -9.43
CA THR A 538 -3.04 -5.67 -9.22
C THR A 538 -4.12 -4.84 -8.55
N GLY A 539 -3.77 -4.05 -7.53
CA GLY A 539 -4.70 -3.15 -6.83
C GLY A 539 -5.30 -2.12 -7.78
N LEU A 540 -4.44 -1.33 -8.44
CA LEU A 540 -4.92 -0.26 -9.35
C LEU A 540 -5.69 -0.82 -10.55
N SER A 541 -5.23 -1.91 -11.18
CA SER A 541 -5.95 -2.51 -12.32
C SER A 541 -7.33 -3.01 -11.92
N SER A 542 -7.45 -3.64 -10.74
CA SER A 542 -8.73 -4.07 -10.20
C SER A 542 -9.65 -2.89 -9.93
N GLY A 543 -9.13 -1.83 -9.30
CA GLY A 543 -9.87 -0.61 -9.02
C GLY A 543 -10.41 0.07 -10.29
N ILE A 544 -9.59 0.19 -11.34
CA ILE A 544 -10.00 0.75 -12.65
C ILE A 544 -11.16 -0.06 -13.23
N ILE A 545 -11.06 -1.39 -13.28
CA ILE A 545 -12.10 -2.24 -13.88
C ILE A 545 -13.40 -2.17 -13.08
N LEU A 546 -13.30 -2.26 -11.75
CA LEU A 546 -14.47 -2.22 -10.88
C LEU A 546 -15.18 -0.87 -10.98
N SER A 547 -14.42 0.24 -11.01
CA SER A 547 -14.98 1.57 -11.19
C SER A 547 -15.68 1.73 -12.54
N GLU A 548 -15.10 1.25 -13.63
CA GLU A 548 -15.71 1.30 -14.97
C GLU A 548 -16.99 0.48 -15.05
N LYS A 549 -16.99 -0.77 -14.53
CA LYS A 549 -18.18 -1.61 -14.49
C LYS A 549 -19.34 -0.94 -13.75
N MET A 550 -19.06 -0.33 -12.60
CA MET A 550 -20.08 0.33 -11.78
C MET A 550 -20.55 1.66 -12.42
N SER A 551 -19.64 2.45 -12.98
CA SER A 551 -19.96 3.70 -13.67
C SER A 551 -20.80 3.47 -14.93
N ASN A 552 -20.60 2.34 -15.61
CA ASN A 552 -21.37 1.92 -16.77
C ASN A 552 -22.69 1.19 -16.40
N ASN A 553 -23.01 1.09 -15.10
CA ASN A 553 -24.18 0.36 -14.57
C ASN A 553 -24.26 -1.09 -15.09
N GLU A 554 -23.11 -1.78 -15.20
CA GLU A 554 -23.07 -3.19 -15.56
C GLU A 554 -23.88 -4.00 -14.54
N LYS A 555 -24.79 -4.85 -15.06
CA LYS A 555 -25.73 -5.59 -14.21
C LYS A 555 -25.00 -6.47 -13.18
N GLY A 556 -25.28 -6.27 -11.91
CA GLY A 556 -24.72 -7.05 -10.79
C GLY A 556 -23.31 -6.59 -10.35
N ALA A 557 -22.66 -5.65 -11.05
CA ALA A 557 -21.29 -5.23 -10.72
C ALA A 557 -21.22 -4.56 -9.34
N ARG A 558 -22.18 -3.72 -9.01
CA ARG A 558 -22.25 -3.04 -7.69
C ARG A 558 -22.44 -4.03 -6.56
N GLU A 559 -23.39 -4.94 -6.72
CA GLU A 559 -23.70 -5.98 -5.74
C GLU A 559 -22.49 -6.85 -5.48
N ALA A 560 -21.81 -7.32 -6.54
CA ALA A 560 -20.60 -8.13 -6.45
C ALA A 560 -19.44 -7.39 -5.76
N TYR A 561 -19.29 -6.09 -6.02
CA TYR A 561 -18.29 -5.27 -5.35
C TYR A 561 -18.59 -5.07 -3.86
N LEU A 562 -19.84 -4.79 -3.49
CA LEU A 562 -20.24 -4.65 -2.08
C LEU A 562 -20.12 -5.99 -1.32
N GLU A 563 -20.39 -7.11 -1.99
CA GLU A 563 -20.13 -8.45 -1.44
C GLU A 563 -18.63 -8.67 -1.21
N PHE A 564 -17.78 -8.25 -2.14
CA PHE A 564 -16.32 -8.28 -1.98
C PHE A 564 -15.86 -7.47 -0.77
N LEU A 565 -16.34 -6.23 -0.58
CA LEU A 565 -16.02 -5.41 0.60
C LEU A 565 -16.48 -6.05 1.91
N SER A 566 -17.55 -6.83 1.85
CA SER A 566 -18.14 -7.54 2.99
C SER A 566 -17.51 -8.89 3.28
N ALA A 567 -16.67 -9.40 2.40
CA ALA A 567 -16.14 -10.76 2.48
C ALA A 567 -15.00 -10.92 3.51
N GLY A 568 -14.30 -9.82 3.84
CA GLY A 568 -13.13 -9.91 4.71
C GLY A 568 -12.08 -10.87 4.16
N GLY A 569 -11.54 -11.73 5.04
CA GLY A 569 -10.62 -12.81 4.71
C GLY A 569 -11.28 -14.20 4.73
N ASN A 570 -12.52 -14.33 4.26
CA ASN A 570 -13.24 -15.59 4.27
C ASN A 570 -12.87 -16.52 3.09
N ASP A 571 -12.09 -16.04 2.14
CA ASP A 571 -11.55 -16.78 0.99
C ASP A 571 -10.21 -16.15 0.54
N TYR A 572 -9.53 -16.82 -0.40
CA TYR A 572 -8.27 -16.31 -0.96
C TYR A 572 -8.49 -15.07 -1.84
N PRO A 573 -7.53 -14.12 -1.87
CA PRO A 573 -7.66 -12.84 -2.56
C PRO A 573 -8.08 -12.95 -4.03
N ILE A 574 -7.47 -13.86 -4.77
CA ILE A 574 -7.78 -14.08 -6.21
C ILE A 574 -9.23 -14.55 -6.40
N GLU A 575 -9.70 -15.43 -5.52
CA GLU A 575 -11.08 -15.95 -5.59
C GLU A 575 -12.10 -14.87 -5.23
N LEU A 576 -11.79 -14.02 -4.24
CA LEU A 576 -12.65 -12.88 -3.86
C LEU A 576 -12.76 -11.87 -5.01
N LEU A 577 -11.65 -11.52 -5.65
CA LEU A 577 -11.64 -10.61 -6.79
C LEU A 577 -12.35 -11.18 -8.00
N LYS A 578 -12.21 -12.49 -8.24
CA LYS A 578 -12.91 -13.17 -9.32
C LYS A 578 -14.42 -13.13 -9.14
N LYS A 579 -14.92 -13.31 -7.92
CA LYS A 579 -16.35 -13.14 -7.57
C LYS A 579 -16.82 -11.69 -7.80
N ALA A 580 -15.96 -10.69 -7.54
CA ALA A 580 -16.21 -9.28 -7.84
C ALA A 580 -16.15 -8.96 -9.35
N GLY A 581 -15.75 -9.90 -10.20
CA GLY A 581 -15.67 -9.75 -11.65
C GLY A 581 -14.31 -9.32 -12.18
N VAL A 582 -13.23 -9.53 -11.40
CA VAL A 582 -11.83 -9.28 -11.80
C VAL A 582 -11.01 -10.57 -11.65
N ASP A 583 -10.70 -11.24 -12.75
CA ASP A 583 -9.92 -12.47 -12.75
C ASP A 583 -8.43 -12.21 -13.03
N LEU A 584 -7.65 -11.96 -11.96
CA LEU A 584 -6.21 -11.73 -12.04
C LEU A 584 -5.39 -12.99 -12.41
N SER A 585 -6.02 -14.16 -12.55
CA SER A 585 -5.34 -15.33 -13.11
C SER A 585 -5.12 -15.21 -14.63
N THR A 586 -5.77 -14.24 -15.27
CA THR A 586 -5.64 -13.92 -16.70
C THR A 586 -4.84 -12.63 -16.91
N THR A 587 -4.51 -12.30 -18.16
CA THR A 587 -3.86 -11.04 -18.52
C THR A 587 -4.85 -9.87 -18.64
N GLU A 588 -6.13 -10.15 -18.81
CA GLU A 588 -7.19 -9.19 -19.17
C GLU A 588 -7.28 -7.98 -18.22
N PRO A 589 -7.22 -8.13 -16.88
CA PRO A 589 -7.33 -6.99 -15.98
C PRO A 589 -6.23 -5.95 -16.20
N ILE A 590 -5.00 -6.41 -16.36
CA ILE A 590 -3.87 -5.52 -16.62
C ILE A 590 -4.00 -4.87 -18.01
N GLU A 591 -4.35 -5.63 -19.03
CA GLU A 591 -4.52 -5.14 -20.39
C GLU A 591 -5.59 -4.05 -20.47
N LYS A 592 -6.72 -4.20 -19.78
CA LYS A 592 -7.77 -3.15 -19.71
C LYS A 592 -7.27 -1.87 -19.05
N ALA A 593 -6.55 -1.97 -17.95
CA ALA A 593 -5.96 -0.79 -17.30
C ALA A 593 -4.95 -0.07 -18.22
N LEU A 594 -4.19 -0.82 -19.02
CA LEU A 594 -3.26 -0.24 -20.00
C LEU A 594 -3.97 0.36 -21.23
N GLN A 595 -5.13 -0.18 -21.63
CA GLN A 595 -6.01 0.44 -22.64
C GLN A 595 -6.57 1.78 -22.14
N LYS A 596 -6.92 1.89 -20.85
CA LYS A 596 -7.30 3.18 -20.24
C LYS A 596 -6.17 4.20 -20.36
N PHE A 597 -4.91 3.79 -20.09
CA PHE A 597 -3.75 4.65 -20.28
C PHE A 597 -3.62 5.17 -21.72
N ASP A 598 -3.74 4.30 -22.74
CA ASP A 598 -3.65 4.70 -24.16
C ASP A 598 -4.78 5.66 -24.56
N SER A 599 -5.98 5.42 -24.06
CA SER A 599 -7.14 6.30 -24.29
C SER A 599 -6.95 7.69 -23.67
N LEU A 600 -6.47 7.75 -22.43
CA LEU A 600 -6.15 9.01 -21.73
C LEU A 600 -5.03 9.78 -22.44
N LEU A 601 -4.00 9.08 -22.91
CA LEU A 601 -2.92 9.69 -23.68
C LEU A 601 -3.43 10.32 -24.98
N SER A 602 -4.26 9.59 -25.71
CA SER A 602 -4.87 10.09 -26.96
C SER A 602 -5.76 11.31 -26.72
N GLU A 603 -6.51 11.34 -25.62
CA GLU A 603 -7.33 12.50 -25.22
C GLU A 603 -6.44 13.70 -24.86
N LEU A 604 -5.36 13.49 -24.08
CA LEU A 604 -4.41 14.56 -23.74
C LEU A 604 -3.74 15.15 -24.97
N GLU A 605 -3.29 14.30 -25.90
CA GLU A 605 -2.70 14.74 -27.18
C GLU A 605 -3.67 15.59 -28.00
N LYS A 606 -4.94 15.19 -28.09
CA LYS A 606 -5.98 15.96 -28.79
C LYS A 606 -6.18 17.32 -28.14
N LEU A 607 -6.36 17.36 -26.82
CA LEU A 607 -6.55 18.59 -26.06
C LEU A 607 -5.36 19.56 -26.21
N MET A 608 -4.12 19.08 -26.25
CA MET A 608 -2.94 19.94 -26.46
C MET A 608 -2.77 20.47 -27.86
N ASN A 609 -3.37 19.84 -28.90
CA ASN A 609 -3.30 20.27 -30.29
C ASN A 609 -4.46 21.22 -30.68
N GLU A 610 -5.55 21.25 -29.96
CA GLU A 610 -6.65 22.22 -30.04
C GLU A 610 -6.27 23.59 -29.45
#